data_cd1bb8258c8f036e282ff375e8dfba41
#
_entry.id   cd1bb8258c8f036e282ff375e8dfba41
#
_cell.length_a   1.000
_cell.length_b   1.000
_cell.length_c   1.000
_cell.angle_alpha   90.00
_cell.angle_beta   90.00
_cell.angle_gamma   90.00
#
_symmetry.space_group_name_H-M   'P 1'
#
loop_
_entity.id
_entity.type
_entity.pdbx_description
1 polymer ?
#
loop_
_entity_poly.entity_id
_entity_poly.type
_entity_poly.pdbx_seq_one_letter_code
_entity_poly.pdbx_strand_id
1 'polypeptide(L)'
;MPKARYYDPSSDAPFPLSRTGLEQFLRCPRCFYQQRRLGLAQPRMVPLTLAVATDALLKNEFDAIRGSNSSHPIWEKFNLNVSAYAHDEIENWRNNFRGMRIFHEATNMEIFGAVDDI
;
A
#
# COMPACT_ATOMS: atom_id res chain seq x y z
N MET A 1 5.03 5.21 -16.84
CA MET A 1 5.14 5.63 -15.43
C MET A 1 4.02 6.60 -15.12
N PRO A 2 3.26 6.43 -14.05
CA PRO A 2 2.29 7.43 -13.63
C PRO A 2 3.04 8.74 -13.36
N LYS A 3 2.57 9.84 -13.93
CA LYS A 3 3.13 11.16 -13.62
C LYS A 3 3.00 11.40 -12.12
N ALA A 4 4.10 11.81 -11.48
CA ALA A 4 4.04 12.25 -10.10
C ALA A 4 2.98 13.37 -10.00
N ARG A 5 1.94 13.13 -9.19
CA ARG A 5 0.93 14.17 -8.94
C ARG A 5 1.49 15.13 -7.91
N TYR A 6 1.65 16.36 -8.34
CA TYR A 6 2.05 17.45 -7.44
C TYR A 6 0.80 18.04 -6.80
N TYR A 7 0.93 18.46 -5.56
CA TYR A 7 -0.12 19.16 -4.86
C TYR A 7 -0.28 20.56 -5.46
N ASP A 8 -1.48 20.87 -5.92
CA ASP A 8 -1.88 22.18 -6.40
C ASP A 8 -2.97 22.75 -5.49
N PRO A 9 -2.70 23.81 -4.72
CA PRO A 9 -3.68 24.41 -3.82
C PRO A 9 -4.84 25.10 -4.55
N SER A 10 -4.74 25.35 -5.85
CA SER A 10 -5.82 25.92 -6.66
C SER A 10 -6.76 24.84 -7.23
N SER A 11 -6.44 23.57 -7.05
CA SER A 11 -7.26 22.46 -7.54
C SER A 11 -8.33 22.06 -6.54
N ASP A 12 -9.58 22.00 -6.97
CA ASP A 12 -10.70 21.49 -6.18
C ASP A 12 -10.75 19.94 -6.15
N ALA A 13 -9.96 19.29 -7.01
CA ALA A 13 -9.89 17.83 -7.04
C ALA A 13 -9.19 17.25 -5.81
N PRO A 14 -9.70 16.15 -5.22
CA PRO A 14 -9.04 15.51 -4.10
C PRO A 14 -7.59 15.15 -4.42
N PHE A 15 -6.67 15.46 -3.49
CA PHE A 15 -5.28 15.09 -3.65
C PHE A 15 -5.04 13.65 -3.21
N PRO A 16 -4.58 12.77 -4.11
CA PRO A 16 -4.30 11.38 -3.76
C PRO A 16 -3.00 11.28 -2.97
N LEU A 17 -3.11 10.83 -1.73
CA LEU A 17 -1.99 10.62 -0.81
C LEU A 17 -1.85 9.13 -0.48
N SER A 18 -0.75 8.53 -0.92
CA SER A 18 -0.46 7.14 -0.57
C SER A 18 -0.03 6.98 0.88
N ARG A 19 -0.23 5.77 1.45
CA ARG A 19 0.29 5.41 2.78
C ARG A 19 1.78 5.73 2.92
N THR A 20 2.58 5.40 1.92
CA THR A 20 4.03 5.71 1.92
C THR A 20 4.30 7.21 1.86
N GLY A 21 3.44 7.99 1.21
CA GLY A 21 3.52 9.45 1.22
C GLY A 21 3.24 10.03 2.61
N LEU A 22 2.23 9.50 3.30
CA LEU A 22 1.92 9.89 4.67
C LEU A 22 3.08 9.54 5.63
N GLU A 23 3.63 8.34 5.50
CA GLU A 23 4.79 7.91 6.28
C GLU A 23 6.03 8.79 6.02
N GLN A 24 6.25 9.20 4.76
CA GLN A 24 7.31 10.15 4.41
C GLN A 24 7.11 11.50 5.11
N PHE A 25 5.88 12.00 5.17
CA PHE A 25 5.58 13.23 5.91
C PHE A 25 5.92 13.11 7.39
N LEU A 26 5.51 12.02 8.04
CA LEU A 26 5.81 11.77 9.46
C LEU A 26 7.31 11.66 9.72
N ARG A 27 8.07 11.07 8.80
CA ARG A 27 9.53 10.91 8.93
C ARG A 27 10.29 12.18 8.62
N CYS A 28 9.91 12.92 7.59
CA CYS A 28 10.59 14.12 7.13
C CYS A 28 9.62 15.06 6.37
N PRO A 29 8.92 15.97 7.06
CA PRO A 29 8.00 16.91 6.42
C PRO A 29 8.64 17.75 5.31
N ARG A 30 9.91 18.13 5.47
CA ARG A 30 10.68 18.85 4.45
C ARG A 30 10.84 18.04 3.17
N CYS A 31 11.21 16.76 3.29
CA CYS A 31 11.37 15.86 2.14
C CYS A 31 10.03 15.65 1.42
N PHE A 32 8.95 15.49 2.18
CA PHE A 32 7.60 15.40 1.65
C PHE A 32 7.21 16.65 0.85
N TYR A 33 7.43 17.84 1.41
CA TYR A 33 7.16 19.10 0.72
C TYR A 33 7.95 19.25 -0.58
N GLN A 34 9.25 18.97 -0.53
CA GLN A 34 10.10 19.02 -1.71
C GLN A 34 9.59 18.11 -2.82
N GLN A 35 9.19 16.91 -2.49
CA GLN A 35 8.70 15.94 -3.46
C GLN A 35 7.29 16.26 -3.97
N ARG A 36 6.36 16.59 -3.08
CA ARG A 36 4.94 16.75 -3.43
C ARG A 36 4.58 18.13 -3.93
N ARG A 37 5.31 19.16 -3.52
CA ARG A 37 5.06 20.54 -3.92
C ARG A 37 6.05 21.04 -4.98
N LEU A 38 7.34 20.73 -4.81
CA LEU A 38 8.41 21.25 -5.70
C LEU A 38 8.83 20.23 -6.77
N GLY A 39 8.37 19.00 -6.72
CA GLY A 39 8.69 17.96 -7.70
C GLY A 39 10.11 17.41 -7.61
N LEU A 40 10.81 17.66 -6.52
CA LEU A 40 12.17 17.15 -6.30
C LEU A 40 12.08 15.71 -5.81
N ALA A 41 12.18 14.77 -6.74
CA ALA A 41 12.12 13.35 -6.42
C ALA A 41 13.38 12.87 -5.66
N GLN A 42 13.18 11.98 -4.69
CA GLN A 42 14.30 11.28 -4.05
C GLN A 42 14.99 10.34 -5.04
N PRO A 43 16.30 10.12 -4.91
CA PRO A 43 17.02 9.11 -5.69
C PRO A 43 16.36 7.72 -5.50
N ARG A 44 16.27 6.96 -6.57
CA ARG A 44 15.74 5.59 -6.50
C ARG A 44 16.71 4.70 -5.74
N MET A 45 16.17 3.97 -4.77
CA MET A 45 16.94 2.93 -4.10
C MET A 45 16.97 1.66 -4.97
N VAL A 46 18.02 0.87 -4.79
CA VAL A 46 18.15 -0.46 -5.41
C VAL A 46 16.99 -1.34 -4.89
N PRO A 47 16.24 -2.03 -5.77
CA PRO A 47 15.16 -2.90 -5.36
C PRO A 47 15.66 -4.05 -4.46
N LEU A 48 14.94 -4.34 -3.39
CA LEU A 48 15.19 -5.50 -2.53
C LEU A 48 14.55 -6.74 -3.16
N THR A 49 15.20 -7.31 -4.16
CA THR A 49 14.64 -8.40 -4.99
C THR A 49 14.26 -9.64 -4.17
N LEU A 50 15.05 -9.99 -3.16
CA LEU A 50 14.74 -11.12 -2.29
C LEU A 50 13.47 -10.90 -1.47
N ALA A 51 13.29 -9.71 -0.91
CA ALA A 51 12.08 -9.36 -0.16
C ALA A 51 10.83 -9.42 -1.05
N VAL A 52 10.92 -8.91 -2.28
CA VAL A 52 9.84 -8.97 -3.26
C VAL A 52 9.49 -10.41 -3.64
N ALA A 53 10.50 -11.26 -3.85
CA ALA A 53 10.30 -12.67 -4.17
C ALA A 53 9.64 -13.43 -3.00
N THR A 54 10.09 -13.18 -1.77
CA THR A 54 9.51 -13.79 -0.56
C THR A 54 8.05 -13.38 -0.36
N ASP A 55 7.73 -12.10 -0.55
CA ASP A 55 6.36 -11.60 -0.48
C ASP A 55 5.45 -12.28 -1.51
N ALA A 56 5.91 -12.40 -2.76
CA ALA A 56 5.17 -13.08 -3.82
C ALA A 56 4.90 -14.56 -3.52
N LEU A 57 5.90 -15.28 -3.00
CA LEU A 57 5.75 -16.69 -2.61
C LEU A 57 4.74 -16.86 -1.48
N LEU A 58 4.82 -16.01 -0.45
CA LEU A 58 3.91 -16.06 0.69
C LEU A 58 2.47 -15.78 0.29
N LYS A 59 2.24 -14.81 -0.60
CA LYS A 59 0.92 -14.53 -1.18
C LYS A 59 0.36 -15.73 -1.93
N ASN A 60 1.17 -16.42 -2.72
CA ASN A 60 0.76 -17.63 -3.43
C ASN A 60 0.38 -18.76 -2.44
N GLU A 61 1.12 -18.92 -1.34
CA GLU A 61 0.80 -19.91 -0.31
C GLU A 61 -0.54 -19.60 0.38
N PHE A 62 -0.80 -18.34 0.73
CA PHE A 62 -2.06 -17.93 1.31
C PHE A 62 -3.23 -18.06 0.33
N ASP A 63 -3.01 -17.74 -0.94
CA ASP A 63 -4.05 -17.90 -1.98
C ASP A 63 -4.44 -19.35 -2.20
N ALA A 64 -3.49 -20.29 -2.06
CA ALA A 64 -3.76 -21.72 -2.17
C ALA A 64 -4.72 -22.26 -1.09
N ILE A 65 -4.74 -21.63 0.08
CA ILE A 65 -5.61 -22.03 1.21
C ILE A 65 -6.82 -21.07 1.40
N ARG A 66 -6.86 -19.98 0.66
CA ARG A 66 -7.91 -18.98 0.75
C ARG A 66 -9.28 -19.55 0.42
N GLY A 67 -10.25 -19.31 1.29
CA GLY A 67 -11.59 -19.87 1.15
C GLY A 67 -11.71 -21.37 1.52
N SER A 68 -10.63 -22.01 1.96
CA SER A 68 -10.66 -23.34 2.55
C SER A 68 -10.60 -23.27 4.08
N ASN A 69 -10.96 -24.39 4.73
CA ASN A 69 -10.79 -24.51 6.19
C ASN A 69 -9.38 -24.94 6.61
N SER A 70 -8.41 -24.81 5.71
CA SER A 70 -7.01 -25.18 5.96
C SER A 70 -6.28 -24.05 6.68
N SER A 71 -5.44 -24.43 7.64
CA SER A 71 -4.55 -23.51 8.34
C SER A 71 -3.17 -23.49 7.66
N HIS A 72 -2.49 -22.34 7.74
CA HIS A 72 -1.11 -22.25 7.28
C HIS A 72 -0.15 -22.70 8.39
N PRO A 73 0.93 -23.45 8.07
CA PRO A 73 1.89 -23.95 9.08
C PRO A 73 2.49 -22.86 9.98
N ILE A 74 2.66 -21.64 9.45
CA ILE A 74 3.14 -20.51 10.24
C ILE A 74 2.12 -20.12 11.32
N TRP A 75 0.83 -20.12 11.01
CA TRP A 75 -0.22 -19.78 11.97
C TRP A 75 -0.30 -20.80 13.09
N GLU A 76 -0.17 -22.09 12.77
CA GLU A 76 -0.13 -23.17 13.76
C GLU A 76 1.10 -23.05 14.67
N LYS A 77 2.28 -22.80 14.09
CA LYS A 77 3.53 -22.61 14.83
C LYS A 77 3.46 -21.51 15.87
N PHE A 78 2.75 -20.43 15.58
CA PHE A 78 2.60 -19.26 16.46
C PHE A 78 1.27 -19.22 17.20
N ASN A 79 0.46 -20.29 17.15
CA ASN A 79 -0.87 -20.36 17.77
C ASN A 79 -1.79 -19.21 17.37
N LEU A 80 -1.75 -18.80 16.11
CA LEU A 80 -2.60 -17.73 15.59
C LEU A 80 -3.95 -18.33 15.14
N ASN A 81 -5.02 -17.84 15.73
CA ASN A 81 -6.39 -18.20 15.28
C ASN A 81 -6.84 -17.24 14.19
N VAL A 82 -6.29 -17.40 13.01
CA VAL A 82 -6.57 -16.59 11.83
C VAL A 82 -6.79 -17.46 10.60
N SER A 83 -7.43 -16.90 9.59
CA SER A 83 -7.64 -17.57 8.29
C SER A 83 -7.50 -16.55 7.17
N ALA A 84 -7.06 -17.01 5.98
CA ALA A 84 -6.99 -16.14 4.81
C ALA A 84 -8.39 -15.76 4.35
N TYR A 85 -8.69 -14.47 4.38
CA TYR A 85 -10.02 -13.95 4.01
C TYR A 85 -10.24 -14.00 2.50
N ALA A 86 -11.34 -14.61 2.07
CA ALA A 86 -11.73 -14.67 0.66
C ALA A 86 -12.66 -13.50 0.32
N HIS A 87 -12.23 -12.66 -0.63
CA HIS A 87 -13.02 -11.54 -1.11
C HIS A 87 -12.71 -11.24 -2.57
N ASP A 88 -13.70 -10.85 -3.37
CA ASP A 88 -13.55 -10.61 -4.81
C ASP A 88 -12.61 -9.44 -5.12
N GLU A 89 -12.50 -8.46 -4.21
CA GLU A 89 -11.67 -7.27 -4.38
C GLU A 89 -10.21 -7.43 -3.93
N ILE A 90 -9.80 -8.60 -3.51
CA ILE A 90 -8.46 -8.82 -2.91
C ILE A 90 -7.33 -8.39 -3.86
N GLU A 91 -7.46 -8.70 -5.15
CA GLU A 91 -6.48 -8.32 -6.18
C GLU A 91 -6.40 -6.80 -6.35
N ASN A 92 -7.53 -6.09 -6.22
CA ASN A 92 -7.56 -4.63 -6.25
C ASN A 92 -6.90 -4.04 -4.99
N TRP A 93 -7.15 -4.62 -3.82
CA TRP A 93 -6.59 -4.15 -2.55
C TRP A 93 -5.07 -4.34 -2.46
N ARG A 94 -4.54 -5.42 -3.07
CA ARG A 94 -3.10 -5.70 -3.18
C ARG A 94 -2.37 -4.82 -4.21
N ASN A 95 -3.11 -4.17 -5.09
CA ASN A 95 -2.53 -3.38 -6.15
C ASN A 95 -2.03 -2.03 -5.63
N ASN A 96 -0.75 -1.73 -5.82
CA ASN A 96 -0.11 -0.49 -5.34
C ASN A 96 -0.70 0.80 -5.92
N PHE A 97 -1.42 0.74 -7.03
CA PHE A 97 -2.02 1.91 -7.68
C PHE A 97 -3.52 2.03 -7.41
N ARG A 98 -4.20 0.93 -7.15
CA ARG A 98 -5.61 0.90 -6.80
C ARG A 98 -5.77 0.92 -5.29
N GLY A 99 -5.40 -0.16 -4.63
CA GLY A 99 -5.42 -0.32 -3.18
C GLY A 99 -6.78 -0.04 -2.55
N MET A 100 -6.79 -0.03 -1.25
CA MET A 100 -7.93 0.48 -0.48
C MET A 100 -7.86 2.01 -0.44
N ARG A 101 -9.03 2.67 -0.51
CA ARG A 101 -9.11 4.12 -0.57
C ARG A 101 -10.13 4.66 0.42
N ILE A 102 -9.80 5.81 1.01
CA ILE A 102 -10.71 6.56 1.87
C ILE A 102 -10.59 8.04 1.55
N PHE A 103 -11.72 8.72 1.44
CA PHE A 103 -11.75 10.16 1.26
C PHE A 103 -11.86 10.87 2.61
N HIS A 104 -10.97 11.83 2.85
CA HIS A 104 -10.96 12.67 4.05
C HIS A 104 -11.42 14.08 3.68
N GLU A 105 -12.68 14.38 3.95
CA GLU A 105 -13.34 15.63 3.56
C GLU A 105 -12.64 16.87 4.11
N ALA A 106 -12.27 16.87 5.39
CA ALA A 106 -11.67 18.02 6.05
C ALA A 106 -10.38 18.54 5.38
N THR A 107 -9.65 17.69 4.68
CA THR A 107 -8.39 18.05 3.99
C THR A 107 -8.48 17.94 2.47
N ASN A 108 -9.61 17.52 1.93
CA ASN A 108 -9.78 17.21 0.52
C ASN A 108 -8.71 16.25 -0.01
N MET A 109 -8.42 15.19 0.77
CA MET A 109 -7.43 14.17 0.42
C MET A 109 -8.08 12.81 0.22
N GLU A 110 -7.62 12.09 -0.80
CA GLU A 110 -7.92 10.67 -0.99
C GLU A 110 -6.72 9.84 -0.51
N ILE A 111 -6.83 9.25 0.67
CA ILE A 111 -5.77 8.40 1.23
C ILE A 111 -5.91 7.00 0.66
N PHE A 112 -4.82 6.42 0.16
CA PHE A 112 -4.84 5.08 -0.40
C PHE A 112 -3.59 4.27 -0.05
N GLY A 113 -3.73 2.95 -0.07
CA GLY A 113 -2.62 2.03 0.15
C GLY A 113 -2.99 0.61 -0.23
N ALA A 114 -1.99 -0.15 -0.65
CA ALA A 114 -2.13 -1.58 -0.84
C ALA A 114 -1.99 -2.30 0.50
N VAL A 115 -2.70 -3.41 0.63
CA VAL A 115 -2.50 -4.39 1.70
C VAL A 115 -1.68 -5.55 1.16
N ASP A 116 -0.85 -6.14 2.01
CA ASP A 116 -0.05 -7.30 1.60
C ASP A 116 -0.93 -8.55 1.58
N ASP A 117 -1.69 -8.76 2.65
CA ASP A 117 -2.70 -9.83 2.75
C ASP A 117 -3.73 -9.53 3.84
N ILE A 118 -4.85 -10.29 3.81
CA ILE A 118 -5.97 -10.21 4.75
C ILE A 118 -6.42 -11.61 5.13
#